data_e489c3462eb9550e81161ac241ff83d4
#
_entry.id   e489c3462eb9550e81161ac241ff83d4
#
_cell.length_a   1.000
_cell.length_b   1.000
_cell.length_c   1.000
_cell.angle_alpha   90.00
_cell.angle_beta   90.00
_cell.angle_gamma   90.00
#
_symmetry.space_group_name_H-M   'P 1'
#
loop_
_entity.id
_entity.type
_entity.pdbx_description
1 polymer ?
#
loop_
_entity_poly.entity_id
_entity_poly.type
_entity_poly.pdbx_seq_one_letter_code
_entity_poly.pdbx_strand_id
1 'polypeptide(L)'
;QSYTYFAWRTFKQEIEEYLVQVSQETAHLMRPAFWPTTHDILTPQMWDGGTAIFAIRAMLAALGAPTWGIYSGYEFVENEPRGTFQEPNNNEKYEYRPRRWEDADEIGISRLFTLLNAARAKHPALRQLHQIRIHPTSSDRLLAFSRQLSGKFTEDGSPDTVICVISLDPHDGVDGSVYLDLAEMGLATPGGNITVVDELDGHSYVWGSSNWVSLSPVTRLGHVFKVEPAHSSPWSQA
;
A
#
# COMPACT_ATOMS: atom_id res chain seq x y z
N GLN A 1 10.29 -16.31 6.16
CA GLN A 1 9.60 -15.54 5.12
C GLN A 1 9.34 -16.43 3.94
N SER A 2 8.17 -16.31 3.34
CA SER A 2 7.77 -17.09 2.18
C SER A 2 7.46 -16.17 1.01
N TYR A 3 8.00 -16.50 -0.16
CA TYR A 3 7.54 -15.96 -1.41
C TYR A 3 6.04 -16.26 -1.61
N THR A 4 5.31 -15.37 -2.23
CA THR A 4 3.85 -15.46 -2.37
C THR A 4 3.40 -15.19 -3.79
N TYR A 5 2.18 -15.63 -4.11
CA TYR A 5 1.54 -15.34 -5.39
C TYR A 5 0.92 -13.94 -5.48
N PHE A 6 1.43 -12.98 -4.71
CA PHE A 6 0.95 -11.60 -4.72
C PHE A 6 1.00 -10.97 -6.12
N ALA A 7 2.07 -11.18 -6.88
CA ALA A 7 2.24 -10.61 -8.22
C ALA A 7 1.09 -10.97 -9.18
N TRP A 8 0.44 -12.11 -8.99
CA TRP A 8 -0.66 -12.62 -9.82
C TRP A 8 -2.04 -12.08 -9.44
N ARG A 9 -2.18 -11.39 -8.31
CA ARG A 9 -3.44 -10.80 -7.86
C ARG A 9 -3.61 -9.43 -8.51
N THR A 10 -4.59 -9.28 -9.41
CA THR A 10 -4.74 -8.10 -10.26
C THR A 10 -6.03 -7.33 -10.01
N PHE A 11 -7.14 -8.05 -9.76
CA PHE A 11 -8.43 -7.44 -9.51
C PHE A 11 -8.62 -7.13 -8.03
N LYS A 12 -9.42 -6.09 -7.73
CA LYS A 12 -9.72 -5.64 -6.38
C LYS A 12 -10.10 -6.80 -5.46
N GLN A 13 -11.10 -7.58 -5.83
CA GLN A 13 -11.58 -8.69 -5.01
C GLN A 13 -10.47 -9.71 -4.70
N GLU A 14 -9.67 -10.09 -5.69
CA GLU A 14 -8.54 -11.01 -5.49
C GLU A 14 -7.50 -10.47 -4.53
N ILE A 15 -7.23 -9.15 -4.58
CA ILE A 15 -6.28 -8.48 -3.69
C ILE A 15 -6.85 -8.45 -2.28
N GLU A 16 -8.11 -8.06 -2.10
CA GLU A 16 -8.80 -8.00 -0.81
C GLU A 16 -8.82 -9.37 -0.13
N GLU A 17 -9.28 -10.41 -0.84
CA GLU A 17 -9.30 -11.79 -0.34
C GLU A 17 -7.90 -12.26 0.04
N TYR A 18 -6.89 -11.97 -0.79
CA TYR A 18 -5.53 -12.38 -0.53
C TYR A 18 -4.91 -11.66 0.67
N LEU A 19 -5.18 -10.36 0.85
CA LEU A 19 -4.75 -9.62 2.03
C LEU A 19 -5.35 -10.20 3.32
N VAL A 20 -6.62 -10.56 3.31
CA VAL A 20 -7.30 -11.23 4.43
C VAL A 20 -6.72 -12.62 4.67
N GLN A 21 -6.57 -13.42 3.62
CA GLN A 21 -6.02 -14.77 3.70
C GLN A 21 -4.65 -14.79 4.38
N VAL A 22 -3.71 -13.97 3.92
CA VAL A 22 -2.34 -13.99 4.46
C VAL A 22 -2.22 -13.38 5.84
N SER A 23 -3.10 -12.44 6.20
CA SER A 23 -3.06 -11.73 7.49
C SER A 23 -3.89 -12.38 8.59
N GLN A 24 -4.84 -13.24 8.26
CA GLN A 24 -5.77 -13.85 9.19
C GLN A 24 -5.73 -15.39 9.11
N GLU A 25 -6.09 -15.96 7.96
CA GLU A 25 -6.26 -17.40 7.82
C GLU A 25 -4.94 -18.17 7.92
N THR A 26 -3.91 -17.73 7.20
CA THR A 26 -2.61 -18.39 7.14
C THR A 26 -1.51 -17.72 7.95
N ALA A 27 -1.85 -16.68 8.70
CA ALA A 27 -0.90 -15.88 9.46
C ALA A 27 -0.08 -16.68 10.49
N HIS A 28 -0.67 -17.76 11.02
CA HIS A 28 -0.01 -18.67 11.95
C HIS A 28 0.94 -19.67 11.28
N LEU A 29 0.86 -19.83 9.94
CA LEU A 29 1.64 -20.79 9.18
C LEU A 29 2.85 -20.17 8.50
N MET A 30 2.71 -18.91 8.01
CA MET A 30 3.73 -18.31 7.18
C MET A 30 3.87 -16.80 7.38
N ARG A 31 5.01 -16.26 7.01
CA ARG A 31 5.27 -14.82 6.90
C ARG A 31 5.42 -14.47 5.42
N PRO A 32 4.43 -13.80 4.82
CA PRO A 32 4.45 -13.46 3.40
C PRO A 32 5.50 -12.38 3.12
N ALA A 33 6.18 -12.50 1.99
CA ALA A 33 6.96 -11.45 1.38
C ALA A 33 6.34 -11.11 0.03
N PHE A 34 5.89 -9.87 -0.14
CA PHE A 34 5.25 -9.41 -1.37
C PHE A 34 6.29 -8.86 -2.34
N TRP A 35 6.28 -9.40 -3.54
CA TRP A 35 7.15 -8.99 -4.64
C TRP A 35 6.26 -8.62 -5.83
N PRO A 36 6.25 -7.34 -6.26
CA PRO A 36 5.47 -6.90 -7.43
C PRO A 36 5.89 -7.60 -8.71
N THR A 37 7.20 -7.79 -8.87
CA THR A 37 7.83 -8.55 -9.96
C THR A 37 8.96 -9.41 -9.39
N THR A 38 9.35 -10.42 -10.14
CA THR A 38 10.55 -11.24 -9.87
C THR A 38 11.30 -11.48 -11.17
N HIS A 39 12.41 -12.21 -11.14
CA HIS A 39 13.09 -12.62 -12.35
C HIS A 39 12.23 -13.56 -13.24
N ASP A 40 11.21 -14.23 -12.66
CA ASP A 40 10.32 -15.16 -13.35
C ASP A 40 8.92 -14.59 -13.57
N ILE A 41 8.60 -13.39 -13.05
CA ILE A 41 7.23 -12.87 -13.08
C ILE A 41 7.22 -11.41 -13.47
N LEU A 42 6.58 -11.15 -14.62
CA LEU A 42 6.16 -9.84 -15.10
C LEU A 42 4.78 -9.98 -15.72
N THR A 43 3.74 -9.74 -14.94
CA THR A 43 2.36 -9.96 -15.36
C THR A 43 1.94 -8.98 -16.46
N PRO A 44 0.97 -9.35 -17.33
CA PRO A 44 0.56 -8.52 -18.47
C PRO A 44 0.15 -7.10 -18.11
N GLN A 45 -0.47 -6.88 -16.95
CA GLN A 45 -0.82 -5.54 -16.48
C GLN A 45 0.40 -4.61 -16.27
N MET A 46 1.60 -5.20 -16.12
CA MET A 46 2.84 -4.42 -15.94
C MET A 46 3.46 -3.97 -17.26
N TRP A 47 3.01 -4.50 -18.40
CA TRP A 47 3.68 -4.26 -19.70
C TRP A 47 3.43 -2.87 -20.27
N ASP A 48 2.22 -2.33 -20.09
CA ASP A 48 1.78 -1.07 -20.70
C ASP A 48 1.36 0.04 -19.70
N GLY A 49 1.24 -0.29 -18.43
CA GLY A 49 0.83 0.66 -17.40
C GLY A 49 1.91 1.66 -16.95
N GLY A 50 3.11 1.58 -17.51
CA GLY A 50 4.20 2.53 -17.26
C GLY A 50 4.56 2.67 -15.79
N THR A 51 5.04 3.85 -15.41
CA THR A 51 5.41 4.16 -14.01
C THR A 51 4.24 4.01 -13.04
N ALA A 52 3.01 4.27 -13.50
CA ALA A 52 1.83 4.22 -12.64
C ALA A 52 1.55 2.81 -12.11
N ILE A 53 1.57 1.78 -12.96
CA ILE A 53 1.34 0.40 -12.49
C ILE A 53 2.46 -0.06 -11.56
N PHE A 54 3.73 0.31 -11.82
CA PHE A 54 4.84 0.00 -10.93
C PHE A 54 4.64 0.67 -9.56
N ALA A 55 4.20 1.92 -9.53
CA ALA A 55 3.89 2.63 -8.29
C ALA A 55 2.73 1.97 -7.52
N ILE A 56 1.61 1.65 -8.20
CA ILE A 56 0.47 0.93 -7.60
C ILE A 56 0.92 -0.38 -6.97
N ARG A 57 1.65 -1.19 -7.72
CA ARG A 57 2.10 -2.50 -7.24
C ARG A 57 3.09 -2.40 -6.09
N ALA A 58 3.96 -1.38 -6.09
CA ALA A 58 4.86 -1.10 -4.97
C ALA A 58 4.09 -0.69 -3.71
N MET A 59 3.08 0.19 -3.82
CA MET A 59 2.23 0.58 -2.71
C MET A 59 1.49 -0.63 -2.12
N LEU A 60 0.87 -1.45 -2.97
CA LEU A 60 0.18 -2.68 -2.54
C LEU A 60 1.12 -3.63 -1.80
N ALA A 61 2.33 -3.84 -2.31
CA ALA A 61 3.30 -4.72 -1.69
C ALA A 61 3.83 -4.17 -0.36
N ALA A 62 4.22 -2.89 -0.35
CA ALA A 62 4.82 -2.26 0.81
C ALA A 62 3.84 -2.09 1.98
N LEU A 63 2.56 -1.84 1.69
CA LEU A 63 1.54 -1.55 2.69
C LEU A 63 0.71 -2.79 3.07
N GLY A 64 0.60 -3.76 2.16
CA GLY A 64 -0.21 -4.96 2.35
C GLY A 64 0.47 -6.08 3.15
N ALA A 65 1.81 -6.10 3.22
CA ALA A 65 2.55 -7.17 3.89
C ALA A 65 3.63 -6.65 4.84
N PRO A 66 3.99 -7.43 5.87
CA PRO A 66 5.08 -7.06 6.80
C PRO A 66 6.45 -7.02 6.13
N THR A 67 6.62 -7.77 5.04
CA THR A 67 7.84 -7.81 4.25
C THR A 67 7.51 -7.63 2.79
N TRP A 68 8.26 -6.79 2.12
CA TRP A 68 8.16 -6.58 0.69
C TRP A 68 9.56 -6.43 0.08
N GLY A 69 9.65 -6.61 -1.21
CA GLY A 69 10.89 -6.43 -1.96
C GLY A 69 10.60 -6.08 -3.41
N ILE A 70 11.61 -5.56 -4.09
CA ILE A 70 11.59 -5.29 -5.52
C ILE A 70 12.71 -6.07 -6.19
N TYR A 71 12.45 -6.58 -7.38
CA TYR A 71 13.48 -7.19 -8.22
C TYR A 71 14.28 -6.08 -8.90
N SER A 72 15.59 -6.27 -9.00
CA SER A 72 16.50 -5.31 -9.63
C SER A 72 16.05 -4.95 -11.04
N GLY A 73 15.90 -3.66 -11.32
CA GLY A 73 15.29 -3.12 -12.54
C GLY A 73 13.88 -2.58 -12.37
N TYR A 74 13.27 -2.86 -11.24
CA TYR A 74 11.97 -2.28 -10.89
C TYR A 74 12.02 -0.75 -10.80
N GLU A 75 13.11 -0.22 -10.29
CA GLU A 75 13.40 1.22 -10.17
C GLU A 75 13.48 1.93 -11.54
N PHE A 76 13.74 1.16 -12.59
CA PHE A 76 13.85 1.63 -13.96
C PHE A 76 12.58 1.36 -14.77
N VAL A 77 11.51 0.86 -14.12
CA VAL A 77 10.25 0.48 -14.79
C VAL A 77 10.54 -0.48 -15.96
N GLU A 78 11.40 -1.47 -15.73
CA GLU A 78 11.72 -2.49 -16.74
C GLU A 78 10.48 -3.38 -16.96
N ASN A 79 9.68 -3.02 -17.95
CA ASN A 79 8.35 -3.59 -18.22
C ASN A 79 8.30 -4.43 -19.50
N GLU A 80 9.45 -4.70 -20.14
CA GLU A 80 9.49 -5.50 -21.37
C GLU A 80 9.37 -6.99 -21.05
N PRO A 81 8.35 -7.69 -21.56
CA PRO A 81 8.24 -9.13 -21.41
C PRO A 81 9.21 -9.87 -22.34
N ARG A 82 9.58 -11.08 -21.94
CA ARG A 82 10.37 -11.99 -22.77
C ARG A 82 9.48 -12.64 -23.85
N GLY A 83 9.36 -11.97 -24.98
CA GLY A 83 8.45 -12.40 -26.04
C GLY A 83 6.98 -12.38 -25.55
N THR A 84 6.32 -13.53 -25.53
CA THR A 84 4.93 -13.67 -25.05
C THR A 84 4.85 -14.27 -23.64
N PHE A 85 5.98 -14.53 -22.99
CA PHE A 85 6.02 -15.07 -21.63
C PHE A 85 5.79 -13.96 -20.59
N GLN A 86 5.20 -14.32 -19.46
CA GLN A 86 4.99 -13.42 -18.35
C GLN A 86 6.24 -13.32 -17.45
N GLU A 87 7.38 -13.24 -18.09
CA GLU A 87 8.71 -13.11 -17.52
C GLU A 87 9.36 -11.83 -18.04
N PRO A 88 10.16 -11.13 -17.24
CA PRO A 88 10.89 -9.97 -17.75
C PRO A 88 11.92 -10.38 -18.80
N ASN A 89 12.11 -9.50 -19.78
CA ASN A 89 13.23 -9.63 -20.71
C ASN A 89 14.54 -9.46 -19.93
N ASN A 90 15.62 -10.13 -20.39
CA ASN A 90 16.92 -10.09 -19.70
C ASN A 90 16.85 -10.53 -18.22
N ASN A 91 16.15 -11.61 -17.94
CA ASN A 91 15.97 -12.20 -16.61
C ASN A 91 17.09 -13.16 -16.18
N GLU A 92 18.24 -13.09 -16.82
CA GLU A 92 19.37 -13.99 -16.58
C GLU A 92 19.95 -13.81 -15.16
N LYS A 93 19.83 -14.82 -14.33
CA LYS A 93 20.17 -14.78 -12.90
C LYS A 93 21.64 -14.46 -12.62
N TYR A 94 22.51 -14.81 -13.55
CA TYR A 94 23.97 -14.72 -13.40
C TYR A 94 24.62 -13.73 -14.34
N GLU A 95 23.81 -12.99 -15.12
CA GLU A 95 24.32 -11.95 -15.99
C GLU A 95 24.62 -10.68 -15.19
N TYR A 96 25.84 -10.16 -15.37
CA TYR A 96 26.17 -8.84 -14.88
C TYR A 96 25.54 -7.80 -15.78
N ARG A 97 24.51 -7.11 -15.27
CA ARG A 97 23.79 -6.05 -15.98
C ARG A 97 23.98 -4.71 -15.29
N PRO A 98 24.93 -3.89 -15.74
CA PRO A 98 25.12 -2.55 -15.18
C PRO A 98 23.93 -1.66 -15.56
N ARG A 99 23.49 -0.83 -14.61
CA ARG A 99 22.46 0.19 -14.81
C ARG A 99 23.02 1.55 -14.37
N ARG A 100 22.57 2.59 -15.02
CA ARG A 100 22.87 3.97 -14.63
C ARG A 100 21.84 4.40 -13.60
N TRP A 101 22.23 4.44 -12.35
CA TRP A 101 21.31 4.70 -11.23
C TRP A 101 20.75 6.13 -11.25
N GLU A 102 21.44 7.07 -11.89
CA GLU A 102 20.96 8.43 -12.13
C GLU A 102 19.64 8.41 -12.93
N ASP A 103 19.48 7.47 -13.87
CA ASP A 103 18.29 7.35 -14.70
C ASP A 103 17.06 6.93 -13.85
N ALA A 104 17.25 6.19 -12.75
CA ALA A 104 16.17 5.82 -11.83
C ALA A 104 15.55 7.04 -11.12
N ASP A 105 16.36 8.05 -10.81
CA ASP A 105 15.87 9.29 -10.20
C ASP A 105 15.04 10.12 -11.17
N GLU A 106 15.39 10.12 -12.46
CA GLU A 106 14.64 10.80 -13.53
C GLU A 106 13.25 10.16 -13.75
N ILE A 107 13.13 8.84 -13.61
CA ILE A 107 11.85 8.13 -13.68
C ILE A 107 10.94 8.51 -12.49
N GLY A 108 11.52 8.85 -11.34
CA GLY A 108 10.82 9.42 -10.19
C GLY A 108 10.16 8.40 -9.26
N ILE A 109 10.18 7.09 -9.55
CA ILE A 109 9.56 6.05 -8.70
C ILE A 109 10.37 5.81 -7.42
N SER A 110 11.67 6.04 -7.43
CA SER A 110 12.58 5.88 -6.28
C SER A 110 12.16 6.75 -5.08
N ARG A 111 11.63 7.94 -5.35
CA ARG A 111 11.07 8.80 -4.30
C ARG A 111 9.88 8.15 -3.59
N LEU A 112 9.00 7.48 -4.33
CA LEU A 112 7.88 6.75 -3.72
C LEU A 112 8.38 5.65 -2.78
N PHE A 113 9.41 4.89 -3.18
CA PHE A 113 9.99 3.84 -2.31
C PHE A 113 10.55 4.43 -1.01
N THR A 114 11.21 5.59 -1.11
CA THR A 114 11.71 6.31 0.07
C THR A 114 10.57 6.68 1.01
N LEU A 115 9.47 7.25 0.50
CA LEU A 115 8.30 7.63 1.29
C LEU A 115 7.60 6.41 1.91
N LEU A 116 7.40 5.34 1.14
CA LEU A 116 6.81 4.10 1.63
C LEU A 116 7.64 3.47 2.74
N ASN A 117 8.96 3.41 2.56
CA ASN A 117 9.86 2.87 3.59
C ASN A 117 9.93 3.78 4.82
N ALA A 118 9.88 5.11 4.67
CA ALA A 118 9.80 6.04 5.79
C ALA A 118 8.49 5.86 6.58
N ALA A 119 7.33 5.75 5.90
CA ALA A 119 6.07 5.45 6.55
C ALA A 119 6.12 4.10 7.29
N ARG A 120 6.69 3.05 6.68
CA ARG A 120 6.88 1.74 7.33
C ARG A 120 7.82 1.78 8.54
N ALA A 121 8.87 2.58 8.49
CA ALA A 121 9.78 2.77 9.62
C ALA A 121 9.08 3.46 10.79
N LYS A 122 8.25 4.47 10.48
CA LYS A 122 7.50 5.28 11.45
C LYS A 122 6.33 4.50 12.06
N HIS A 123 5.62 3.68 11.27
CA HIS A 123 4.40 2.99 11.67
C HIS A 123 4.61 1.49 11.90
N PRO A 124 4.73 1.03 13.15
CA PRO A 124 4.86 -0.39 13.45
C PRO A 124 3.63 -1.21 13.00
N ALA A 125 2.43 -0.62 12.87
CA ALA A 125 1.26 -1.28 12.33
C ALA A 125 1.49 -1.79 10.90
N LEU A 126 2.27 -1.10 10.06
CA LEU A 126 2.62 -1.52 8.69
C LEU A 126 3.62 -2.69 8.65
N ARG A 127 4.28 -2.99 9.76
CA ARG A 127 5.26 -4.09 9.87
C ARG A 127 4.68 -5.35 10.52
N GLN A 128 3.40 -5.29 10.92
CA GLN A 128 2.68 -6.43 11.49
C GLN A 128 1.97 -7.23 10.39
N LEU A 129 1.81 -8.54 10.61
CA LEU A 129 1.07 -9.40 9.69
C LEU A 129 -0.43 -9.32 9.95
N HIS A 130 -0.83 -9.34 11.22
CA HIS A 130 -2.22 -9.34 11.65
C HIS A 130 -2.87 -7.94 11.58
N GLN A 131 -4.16 -7.88 11.90
CA GLN A 131 -4.93 -6.64 12.07
C GLN A 131 -5.04 -5.81 10.78
N ILE A 132 -5.22 -6.47 9.63
CA ILE A 132 -5.70 -5.82 8.42
C ILE A 132 -7.22 -5.81 8.42
N ARG A 133 -7.81 -4.70 8.00
CA ARG A 133 -9.24 -4.55 7.76
C ARG A 133 -9.45 -3.94 6.38
N ILE A 134 -10.25 -4.60 5.56
CA ILE A 134 -10.69 -4.08 4.27
C ILE A 134 -11.85 -3.12 4.50
N HIS A 135 -11.86 -2.01 3.80
CA HIS A 135 -12.92 -1.00 3.84
C HIS A 135 -13.67 -0.97 2.50
N PRO A 136 -15.02 -0.96 2.53
CA PRO A 136 -15.81 -0.83 1.31
C PRO A 136 -15.50 0.49 0.60
N THR A 137 -15.55 0.45 -0.73
CA THR A 137 -15.43 1.64 -1.57
C THR A 137 -16.52 1.65 -2.63
N SER A 138 -16.85 2.82 -3.17
CA SER A 138 -17.86 2.96 -4.21
C SER A 138 -17.36 2.64 -5.62
N SER A 139 -16.08 2.25 -5.77
CA SER A 139 -15.46 1.94 -7.05
C SER A 139 -14.65 0.65 -6.99
N ASP A 140 -14.76 -0.20 -8.00
CA ASP A 140 -13.97 -1.42 -8.14
C ASP A 140 -12.51 -1.14 -8.52
N ARG A 141 -12.19 0.12 -8.90
CA ARG A 141 -10.85 0.59 -9.17
C ARG A 141 -10.19 1.29 -7.96
N LEU A 142 -10.84 1.27 -6.81
CA LEU A 142 -10.35 1.87 -5.57
C LEU A 142 -10.27 0.81 -4.48
N LEU A 143 -9.08 0.59 -3.95
CA LEU A 143 -8.84 -0.30 -2.79
C LEU A 143 -8.62 0.54 -1.54
N ALA A 144 -9.27 0.17 -0.44
CA ALA A 144 -9.03 0.77 0.87
C ALA A 144 -8.91 -0.29 1.95
N PHE A 145 -7.88 -0.17 2.78
CA PHE A 145 -7.69 -1.02 3.95
C PHE A 145 -6.97 -0.27 5.07
N SER A 146 -7.10 -0.76 6.29
CA SER A 146 -6.33 -0.25 7.42
C SER A 146 -5.48 -1.31 8.08
N ARG A 147 -4.41 -0.85 8.73
CA ARG A 147 -3.52 -1.63 9.60
C ARG A 147 -3.56 -1.00 10.98
N GLN A 148 -3.74 -1.81 11.99
CA GLN A 148 -3.82 -1.34 13.37
C GLN A 148 -2.87 -2.12 14.27
N LEU A 149 -2.26 -1.42 15.22
CA LEU A 149 -1.48 -2.01 16.30
C LEU A 149 -1.91 -1.37 17.62
N SER A 150 -2.27 -2.22 18.57
CA SER A 150 -2.61 -1.74 19.92
C SER A 150 -1.40 -1.13 20.61
N GLY A 151 -1.60 -0.06 21.37
CA GLY A 151 -0.55 0.58 22.19
C GLY A 151 0.20 -0.38 23.14
N LYS A 152 -0.41 -1.51 23.47
CA LYS A 152 0.27 -2.58 24.22
C LYS A 152 1.54 -3.09 23.52
N PHE A 153 1.63 -2.94 22.20
CA PHE A 153 2.73 -3.46 21.37
C PHE A 153 3.56 -2.37 20.70
N THR A 154 3.33 -1.10 21.08
CA THR A 154 4.11 0.06 20.63
C THR A 154 5.08 0.49 21.74
N GLU A 155 6.16 1.16 21.38
CA GLU A 155 7.19 1.58 22.32
C GLU A 155 6.70 2.70 23.25
N ASP A 156 5.84 3.60 22.74
CA ASP A 156 5.29 4.75 23.45
C ASP A 156 3.93 4.48 24.13
N GLY A 157 3.39 3.28 23.99
CA GLY A 157 2.10 2.91 24.55
C GLY A 157 0.88 3.45 23.76
N SER A 158 1.09 4.19 22.68
CA SER A 158 0.02 4.73 21.84
C SER A 158 -0.41 3.75 20.74
N PRO A 159 -1.71 3.59 20.47
CA PRO A 159 -2.15 2.77 19.34
C PRO A 159 -1.69 3.41 18.03
N ASP A 160 -1.29 2.56 17.08
CA ASP A 160 -0.90 2.98 15.74
C ASP A 160 -1.93 2.49 14.72
N THR A 161 -2.53 3.42 13.98
CA THR A 161 -3.53 3.12 12.94
C THR A 161 -3.16 3.84 11.65
N VAL A 162 -3.03 3.06 10.58
CA VAL A 162 -2.75 3.57 9.24
C VAL A 162 -3.85 3.11 8.30
N ILE A 163 -4.45 4.06 7.55
CA ILE A 163 -5.46 3.81 6.53
C ILE A 163 -4.78 4.02 5.17
N CYS A 164 -4.84 2.99 4.32
CA CYS A 164 -4.27 3.01 2.99
C CYS A 164 -5.39 3.06 1.96
N VAL A 165 -5.29 3.96 1.00
CA VAL A 165 -6.21 4.08 -0.14
C VAL A 165 -5.39 4.09 -1.41
N ILE A 166 -5.68 3.19 -2.34
CA ILE A 166 -4.84 2.96 -3.53
C ILE A 166 -5.73 2.84 -4.76
N SER A 167 -5.41 3.61 -5.81
CA SER A 167 -5.97 3.38 -7.15
C SER A 167 -5.46 2.05 -7.70
N LEU A 168 -6.33 1.31 -8.35
CA LEU A 168 -5.97 0.09 -9.08
C LEU A 168 -5.89 0.32 -10.61
N ASP A 169 -6.12 1.55 -11.05
CA ASP A 169 -6.10 1.93 -12.46
C ASP A 169 -4.83 2.74 -12.78
N PRO A 170 -3.94 2.22 -13.64
CA PRO A 170 -2.73 2.93 -14.03
C PRO A 170 -2.94 3.94 -15.15
N HIS A 171 -4.10 3.96 -15.81
CA HIS A 171 -4.36 4.76 -17.00
C HIS A 171 -5.27 5.96 -16.73
N ASP A 172 -6.34 5.73 -15.97
CA ASP A 172 -7.38 6.73 -15.74
C ASP A 172 -7.43 7.24 -14.30
N GLY A 173 -8.05 8.41 -14.12
CA GLY A 173 -8.42 8.90 -12.80
C GLY A 173 -9.49 8.02 -12.17
N VAL A 174 -9.43 7.85 -10.86
CA VAL A 174 -10.38 7.09 -10.06
C VAL A 174 -10.93 7.96 -8.95
N ASP A 175 -12.22 8.21 -9.01
CA ASP A 175 -12.97 8.91 -8.00
C ASP A 175 -13.89 7.96 -7.24
N GLY A 176 -14.06 8.17 -5.95
CA GLY A 176 -14.98 7.35 -5.18
C GLY A 176 -14.97 7.65 -3.68
N SER A 177 -15.92 7.04 -2.99
CA SER A 177 -16.01 7.11 -1.54
C SER A 177 -15.39 5.91 -0.88
N VAL A 178 -14.69 6.15 0.22
CA VAL A 178 -14.20 5.14 1.18
C VAL A 178 -15.13 5.16 2.39
N TYR A 179 -15.63 4.00 2.79
CA TYR A 179 -16.53 3.85 3.93
C TYR A 179 -15.81 3.22 5.11
N LEU A 180 -15.80 3.93 6.25
CA LEU A 180 -15.14 3.49 7.48
C LEU A 180 -16.19 3.18 8.56
N ASP A 181 -16.08 2.05 9.22
CA ASP A 181 -16.73 1.80 10.49
C ASP A 181 -15.80 2.23 11.63
N LEU A 182 -15.92 3.51 12.01
CA LEU A 182 -15.07 4.09 13.05
C LEU A 182 -15.28 3.45 14.42
N ALA A 183 -16.49 2.93 14.69
CA ALA A 183 -16.78 2.24 15.94
C ALA A 183 -16.07 0.90 16.01
N GLU A 184 -16.16 0.11 14.95
CA GLU A 184 -15.49 -1.18 14.84
C GLU A 184 -13.96 -1.05 14.82
N MET A 185 -13.44 0.08 14.29
CA MET A 185 -12.01 0.42 14.35
C MET A 185 -11.53 0.89 15.72
N GLY A 186 -12.45 1.12 16.67
CA GLY A 186 -12.11 1.73 17.96
C GLY A 186 -11.74 3.20 17.87
N LEU A 187 -12.16 3.89 16.82
CA LEU A 187 -11.86 5.29 16.51
C LEU A 187 -13.09 6.22 16.65
N ALA A 188 -14.18 5.70 17.23
CA ALA A 188 -15.39 6.50 17.42
C ALA A 188 -15.11 7.73 18.30
N THR A 189 -15.50 8.90 17.81
CA THR A 189 -15.43 10.18 18.53
C THR A 189 -16.85 10.76 18.70
N PRO A 190 -17.08 11.63 19.68
CA PRO A 190 -18.40 12.28 19.84
C PRO A 190 -18.87 13.04 18.61
N GLY A 191 -17.94 13.56 17.80
CA GLY A 191 -18.25 14.26 16.54
C GLY A 191 -18.33 13.36 15.32
N GLY A 192 -18.08 12.06 15.45
CA GLY A 192 -18.10 11.10 14.33
C GLY A 192 -16.95 11.28 13.31
N ASN A 193 -15.93 12.10 13.64
CA ASN A 193 -14.82 12.39 12.74
C ASN A 193 -13.48 12.12 13.40
N ILE A 194 -12.49 11.78 12.56
CA ILE A 194 -11.09 11.62 12.93
C ILE A 194 -10.23 12.56 12.07
N THR A 195 -9.07 12.93 12.58
CA THR A 195 -8.05 13.62 11.80
C THR A 195 -7.09 12.58 11.24
N VAL A 196 -6.81 12.66 9.94
CA VAL A 196 -5.83 11.82 9.26
C VAL A 196 -4.76 12.70 8.62
N VAL A 197 -3.52 12.24 8.65
CA VAL A 197 -2.37 12.93 8.02
C VAL A 197 -1.75 11.98 7.00
N ASP A 198 -1.60 12.45 5.77
CA ASP A 198 -0.98 11.67 4.70
C ASP A 198 0.53 11.62 4.86
N GLU A 199 1.09 10.46 5.05
CA GLU A 199 2.54 10.24 5.19
C GLU A 199 3.32 10.46 3.87
N LEU A 200 2.62 10.56 2.73
CA LEU A 200 3.26 10.80 1.44
C LEU A 200 3.54 12.30 1.16
N ASP A 201 2.75 13.20 1.75
CA ASP A 201 2.89 14.66 1.49
C ASP A 201 2.65 15.54 2.73
N GLY A 202 2.22 14.98 3.84
CA GLY A 202 2.01 15.69 5.11
C GLY A 202 0.68 16.45 5.21
N HIS A 203 -0.22 16.38 4.21
CA HIS A 203 -1.52 17.03 4.28
C HIS A 203 -2.46 16.36 5.28
N SER A 204 -3.23 17.18 6.00
CA SER A 204 -4.19 16.71 6.99
C SER A 204 -5.62 16.82 6.45
N TYR A 205 -6.45 15.86 6.80
CA TYR A 205 -7.86 15.80 6.41
C TYR A 205 -8.73 15.42 7.60
N VAL A 206 -10.01 15.83 7.56
CA VAL A 206 -11.03 15.39 8.52
C VAL A 206 -11.87 14.32 7.83
N TRP A 207 -11.86 13.12 8.37
CA TRP A 207 -12.52 11.95 7.84
C TRP A 207 -13.62 11.46 8.79
N GLY A 208 -14.74 11.00 8.22
CA GLY A 208 -15.85 10.38 8.94
C GLY A 208 -16.12 8.97 8.46
N SER A 209 -17.37 8.55 8.53
CA SER A 209 -17.82 7.24 8.05
C SER A 209 -17.84 7.13 6.50
N SER A 210 -17.89 8.25 5.77
CA SER A 210 -17.89 8.29 4.31
C SER A 210 -16.98 9.42 3.82
N ASN A 211 -15.98 9.10 3.00
CA ASN A 211 -14.91 10.02 2.63
C ASN A 211 -14.65 9.95 1.13
N TRP A 212 -14.81 11.08 0.44
CA TRP A 212 -14.52 11.18 -0.98
C TRP A 212 -13.03 11.27 -1.22
N VAL A 213 -12.54 10.52 -2.20
CA VAL A 213 -11.16 10.59 -2.71
C VAL A 213 -11.15 10.69 -4.22
N SER A 214 -10.11 11.36 -4.74
CA SER A 214 -9.84 11.48 -6.17
C SER A 214 -8.36 11.17 -6.40
N LEU A 215 -8.08 10.13 -7.15
CA LEU A 215 -6.74 9.63 -7.45
C LEU A 215 -6.51 9.62 -8.95
N SER A 216 -5.28 9.87 -9.38
CA SER A 216 -4.94 9.93 -10.81
C SER A 216 -3.47 9.56 -11.02
N PRO A 217 -3.15 8.86 -12.13
CA PRO A 217 -1.76 8.58 -12.49
C PRO A 217 -0.87 9.82 -12.63
N VAL A 218 -1.48 10.97 -12.95
CA VAL A 218 -0.76 12.24 -13.15
C VAL A 218 -0.43 12.94 -11.84
N THR A 219 -1.28 12.79 -10.82
CA THR A 219 -1.14 13.53 -9.57
C THR A 219 -0.76 12.65 -8.39
N ARG A 220 -1.51 11.56 -8.18
CA ARG A 220 -1.40 10.71 -6.99
C ARG A 220 -2.14 9.41 -7.19
N LEU A 221 -1.48 8.30 -6.90
CA LEU A 221 -2.04 6.95 -7.03
C LEU A 221 -2.58 6.37 -5.71
N GLY A 222 -2.34 7.06 -4.60
CA GLY A 222 -2.88 6.62 -3.31
C GLY A 222 -2.48 7.52 -2.15
N HIS A 223 -3.02 7.18 -1.00
CA HIS A 223 -2.78 7.82 0.29
C HIS A 223 -2.34 6.81 1.33
N VAL A 224 -1.49 7.25 2.25
CA VAL A 224 -1.07 6.51 3.44
C VAL A 224 -1.38 7.38 4.65
N PHE A 225 -2.57 7.26 5.19
CA PHE A 225 -3.04 8.11 6.26
C PHE A 225 -2.70 7.55 7.64
N LYS A 226 -1.91 8.28 8.39
CA LYS A 226 -1.83 8.11 9.84
C LYS A 226 -3.09 8.68 10.47
N VAL A 227 -3.73 7.95 11.38
CA VAL A 227 -4.81 8.48 12.21
C VAL A 227 -4.21 9.21 13.42
N GLU A 228 -4.54 10.49 13.58
CA GLU A 228 -4.12 11.23 14.77
C GLU A 228 -4.93 10.79 15.99
N PRO A 229 -4.30 10.73 17.18
CA PRO A 229 -5.03 10.50 18.41
C PRO A 229 -6.15 11.54 18.58
N ALA A 230 -7.31 11.12 19.05
CA ALA A 230 -8.34 12.09 19.45
C ALA A 230 -7.75 13.03 20.49
N HIS A 231 -7.63 14.32 20.17
CA HIS A 231 -7.21 15.29 21.15
C HIS A 231 -8.24 15.28 22.29
N SER A 232 -7.84 14.87 23.49
CA SER A 232 -8.60 15.15 24.68
C SER A 232 -8.73 16.67 24.77
N SER A 233 -9.93 17.19 24.61
CA SER A 233 -10.18 18.62 24.77
C SER A 233 -9.59 19.07 26.12
N PRO A 234 -8.85 20.21 26.19
CA PRO A 234 -8.36 20.74 27.45
C PRO A 234 -9.47 20.98 28.50
N TRP A 235 -10.73 20.92 28.08
CA TRP A 235 -11.91 21.15 28.88
C TRP A 235 -12.55 19.90 29.50
N SER A 236 -11.94 18.70 29.31
CA SER A 236 -12.47 17.45 29.89
C SER A 236 -11.97 17.16 31.32
N GLN A 237 -11.30 18.14 31.96
CA GLN A 237 -10.85 18.08 33.37
C GLN A 237 -11.45 19.24 34.18
N ALA A 238 -12.73 19.46 34.08
CA ALA A 238 -13.44 20.36 34.99
C ALA A 238 -14.63 19.63 35.62
#